data_6d30f4abdf315954ac1b93472b2a4e16
#
_entry.id   6d30f4abdf315954ac1b93472b2a4e16
#
_cell.length_a   1.000
_cell.length_b   1.000
_cell.length_c   1.000
_cell.angle_alpha   90.00
_cell.angle_beta   90.00
_cell.angle_gamma   90.00
#
_symmetry.space_group_name_H-M   'P 1'
#
loop_
_entity.id
_entity.type
_entity.pdbx_description
1 polymer ?
#
loop_
_entity_poly.entity_id
_entity_poly.type
_entity_poly.pdbx_seq_one_letter_code
_entity_poly.pdbx_strand_id
1 'polypeptide(L)'
;MKRSERLVDMVKYLLARPHTLIALPFFADRYGAAKSSISEDLAILRQTLANDQNGILETVAGAAGGVRYIPFVGKKEATDYLHDLADRIEDPDRILPGNFVYLSDILGSPQDLRQIGQLIATKYAYSNIDYVMTIETKGIALAQAVSRFLNVPFVMVRRRPKITEGSTISVNYVASSSERVEKMELAKRLLPEGSN
;
A
#
# COMPACT_ATOMS: atom_id res chain seq x y z
N MET A 1 30.94 10.77 1.43
CA MET A 1 30.17 9.53 1.76
C MET A 1 30.73 8.38 0.93
N LYS A 2 30.98 7.22 1.53
CA LYS A 2 31.42 6.02 0.80
C LYS A 2 30.27 5.49 -0.08
N ARG A 3 30.59 4.79 -1.17
CA ARG A 3 29.60 4.25 -2.10
C ARG A 3 28.59 3.32 -1.41
N SER A 4 29.07 2.45 -0.52
CA SER A 4 28.21 1.54 0.25
C SER A 4 27.21 2.27 1.14
N GLU A 5 27.64 3.31 1.83
CA GLU A 5 26.76 4.14 2.68
C GLU A 5 25.69 4.84 1.83
N ARG A 6 26.08 5.34 0.65
CA ARG A 6 25.19 6.00 -0.30
C ARG A 6 24.13 5.05 -0.84
N LEU A 7 24.49 3.83 -1.22
CA LEU A 7 23.55 2.80 -1.66
C LEU A 7 22.52 2.47 -0.58
N VAL A 8 22.97 2.28 0.66
CA VAL A 8 22.07 1.99 1.80
C VAL A 8 21.11 3.16 2.07
N ASP A 9 21.61 4.41 2.07
CA ASP A 9 20.76 5.58 2.28
C ASP A 9 19.75 5.77 1.14
N MET A 10 20.20 5.55 -0.11
CA MET A 10 19.36 5.64 -1.31
C MET A 10 18.21 4.62 -1.28
N VAL A 11 18.49 3.35 -0.93
CA VAL A 11 17.45 2.32 -0.76
C VAL A 11 16.45 2.74 0.31
N LYS A 12 16.93 3.12 1.50
CA LYS A 12 16.03 3.57 2.59
C LYS A 12 15.14 4.73 2.16
N TYR A 13 15.71 5.68 1.42
CA TYR A 13 14.98 6.86 0.96
C TYR A 13 13.87 6.48 -0.03
N LEU A 14 14.17 5.61 -0.99
CA LEU A 14 13.24 5.12 -2.01
C LEU A 14 12.11 4.27 -1.39
N LEU A 15 12.46 3.31 -0.52
CA LEU A 15 11.49 2.44 0.14
C LEU A 15 10.52 3.21 1.06
N ALA A 16 10.96 4.31 1.64
CA ALA A 16 10.12 5.17 2.47
C ALA A 16 9.14 6.05 1.66
N ARG A 17 9.30 6.11 0.33
CA ARG A 17 8.51 6.98 -0.57
C ARG A 17 8.09 6.23 -1.84
N PRO A 18 7.33 5.14 -1.71
CA PRO A 18 6.87 4.39 -2.87
C PRO A 18 6.07 5.31 -3.81
N HIS A 19 6.08 4.99 -5.09
CA HIS A 19 5.41 5.73 -6.18
C HIS A 19 5.83 7.20 -6.36
N THR A 20 6.71 7.72 -5.50
CA THR A 20 7.20 9.11 -5.62
C THR A 20 8.30 9.18 -6.66
N LEU A 21 8.14 10.05 -7.65
CA LEU A 21 9.20 10.33 -8.63
C LEU A 21 10.27 11.24 -8.00
N ILE A 22 11.50 10.77 -7.97
CA ILE A 22 12.64 11.49 -7.39
C ILE A 22 13.64 11.77 -8.50
N ALA A 23 13.90 13.06 -8.73
CA ALA A 23 14.81 13.49 -9.78
C ALA A 23 16.27 13.12 -9.46
N LEU A 24 17.06 12.76 -10.49
CA LEU A 24 18.48 12.43 -10.31
C LEU A 24 19.29 13.55 -9.64
N PRO A 25 19.07 14.85 -9.97
CA PRO A 25 19.77 15.94 -9.29
C PRO A 25 19.62 15.93 -7.77
N PHE A 26 18.45 15.53 -7.26
CA PHE A 26 18.22 15.42 -5.81
C PHE A 26 19.26 14.49 -5.15
N PHE A 27 19.54 13.34 -5.74
CA PHE A 27 20.53 12.40 -5.20
C PHE A 27 21.96 12.91 -5.40
N ALA A 28 22.25 13.56 -6.54
CA ALA A 28 23.54 14.16 -6.80
C ALA A 28 23.89 15.22 -5.74
N ASP A 29 22.97 16.12 -5.45
CA ASP A 29 23.13 17.17 -4.46
C ASP A 29 23.21 16.61 -3.04
N ARG A 30 22.31 15.66 -2.69
CA ARG A 30 22.27 15.02 -1.38
C ARG A 30 23.58 14.32 -1.00
N TYR A 31 24.25 13.72 -1.98
CA TYR A 31 25.47 12.93 -1.74
C TYR A 31 26.76 13.63 -2.19
N GLY A 32 26.67 14.79 -2.80
CA GLY A 32 27.83 15.47 -3.39
C GLY A 32 28.52 14.61 -4.44
N ALA A 33 27.75 13.91 -5.30
CA ALA A 33 28.25 12.96 -6.27
C ALA A 33 27.84 13.32 -7.70
N ALA A 34 28.67 12.94 -8.67
CA ALA A 34 28.36 13.16 -10.09
C ALA A 34 27.10 12.37 -10.50
N LYS A 35 26.29 12.94 -11.41
CA LYS A 35 25.08 12.29 -11.93
C LYS A 35 25.34 10.91 -12.53
N SER A 36 26.51 10.71 -13.17
CA SER A 36 26.93 9.40 -13.68
C SER A 36 27.08 8.37 -12.58
N SER A 37 27.72 8.72 -11.46
CA SER A 37 27.86 7.85 -10.29
C SER A 37 26.51 7.49 -9.67
N ILE A 38 25.57 8.45 -9.61
CA ILE A 38 24.21 8.21 -9.15
C ILE A 38 23.48 7.24 -10.09
N SER A 39 23.64 7.40 -11.41
CA SER A 39 23.01 6.51 -12.39
C SER A 39 23.54 5.07 -12.27
N GLU A 40 24.83 4.87 -12.02
CA GLU A 40 25.42 3.56 -11.76
C GLU A 40 24.86 2.93 -10.47
N ASP A 41 24.77 3.71 -9.40
CA ASP A 41 24.21 3.25 -8.14
C ASP A 41 22.75 2.82 -8.30
N LEU A 42 21.94 3.61 -8.99
CA LEU A 42 20.55 3.28 -9.30
C LEU A 42 20.43 2.02 -10.19
N ALA A 43 21.38 1.79 -11.09
CA ALA A 43 21.43 0.56 -11.89
C ALA A 43 21.66 -0.68 -11.01
N ILE A 44 22.56 -0.58 -10.00
CA ILE A 44 22.77 -1.65 -9.02
C ILE A 44 21.47 -1.93 -8.24
N LEU A 45 20.84 -0.88 -7.71
CA LEU A 45 19.59 -1.04 -6.96
C LEU A 45 18.48 -1.67 -7.80
N ARG A 46 18.36 -1.25 -9.06
CA ARG A 46 17.39 -1.83 -9.99
C ARG A 46 17.61 -3.32 -10.19
N GLN A 47 18.87 -3.71 -10.43
CA GLN A 47 19.21 -5.11 -10.62
C GLN A 47 18.94 -5.95 -9.38
N THR A 48 19.28 -5.44 -8.20
CA THR A 48 19.03 -6.12 -6.92
C THR A 48 17.55 -6.34 -6.69
N LEU A 49 16.73 -5.28 -6.83
CA LEU A 49 15.28 -5.37 -6.65
C LEU A 49 14.62 -6.33 -7.68
N ALA A 50 15.11 -6.32 -8.93
CA ALA A 50 14.61 -7.21 -9.97
C ALA A 50 14.95 -8.68 -9.69
N ASN A 51 16.13 -8.98 -9.16
CA ASN A 51 16.54 -10.34 -8.81
C ASN A 51 15.67 -10.92 -7.70
N ASP A 52 15.35 -10.11 -6.70
CA ASP A 52 14.52 -10.52 -5.56
C ASP A 52 13.02 -10.54 -5.90
N GLN A 53 12.63 -10.02 -7.07
CA GLN A 53 11.23 -9.85 -7.50
C GLN A 53 10.34 -9.16 -6.44
N ASN A 54 10.94 -8.31 -5.60
CA ASN A 54 10.29 -7.70 -4.44
C ASN A 54 10.33 -6.15 -4.53
N GLY A 55 10.11 -5.65 -5.74
CA GLY A 55 10.04 -4.23 -6.04
C GLY A 55 10.59 -3.91 -7.42
N ILE A 56 10.15 -2.80 -7.95
CA ILE A 56 10.57 -2.29 -9.25
C ILE A 56 11.15 -0.88 -9.06
N LEU A 57 12.35 -0.65 -9.57
CA LEU A 57 12.90 0.71 -9.68
C LEU A 57 12.74 1.19 -11.12
N GLU A 58 11.70 1.95 -11.35
CA GLU A 58 11.36 2.51 -12.65
C GLU A 58 12.15 3.80 -12.91
N THR A 59 12.60 3.98 -14.16
CA THR A 59 13.19 5.24 -14.62
C THR A 59 12.22 5.94 -15.54
N VAL A 60 11.90 7.19 -15.23
CA VAL A 60 11.12 8.07 -16.08
C VAL A 60 12.06 9.01 -16.80
N ALA A 61 12.05 8.98 -18.13
CA ALA A 61 12.90 9.82 -18.96
C ALA A 61 12.36 11.25 -19.08
N GLY A 62 13.23 12.19 -19.45
CA GLY A 62 12.87 13.58 -19.75
C GLY A 62 13.40 14.60 -18.75
N ALA A 63 13.14 15.88 -19.00
CA ALA A 63 13.64 17.01 -18.19
C ALA A 63 13.10 16.97 -16.75
N ALA A 64 11.86 16.53 -16.56
CA ALA A 64 11.24 16.28 -15.26
C ALA A 64 11.34 14.80 -14.84
N GLY A 65 12.23 14.05 -15.45
CA GLY A 65 12.41 12.62 -15.20
C GLY A 65 13.16 12.33 -13.90
N GLY A 66 13.19 11.05 -13.57
CA GLY A 66 13.82 10.58 -12.34
C GLY A 66 13.65 9.07 -12.17
N VAL A 67 13.67 8.64 -10.93
CA VAL A 67 13.41 7.26 -10.56
C VAL A 67 12.27 7.20 -9.54
N ARG A 68 11.48 6.14 -9.58
CA ARG A 68 10.51 5.83 -8.54
C ARG A 68 10.57 4.35 -8.17
N TYR A 69 10.40 4.10 -6.91
CA TYR A 69 10.25 2.74 -6.40
C TYR A 69 8.77 2.35 -6.42
N ILE A 70 8.47 1.20 -7.01
CA ILE A 70 7.14 0.61 -7.03
C ILE A 70 7.20 -0.69 -6.24
N PRO A 71 6.49 -0.79 -5.09
CA PRO A 71 6.33 -2.04 -4.37
C PRO A 71 5.70 -3.09 -5.28
N PHE A 72 6.31 -4.26 -5.34
CA PHE A 72 5.88 -5.33 -6.22
C PHE A 72 6.19 -6.66 -5.57
N VAL A 73 5.33 -7.66 -5.79
CA VAL A 73 5.56 -9.05 -5.39
C VAL A 73 5.53 -9.92 -6.63
N GLY A 74 6.56 -10.75 -6.81
CA GLY A 74 6.64 -11.67 -7.92
C GLY A 74 5.52 -12.71 -7.89
N LYS A 75 5.12 -13.20 -9.07
CA LYS A 75 3.98 -14.13 -9.21
C LYS A 75 4.14 -15.38 -8.35
N LYS A 76 5.34 -15.95 -8.28
CA LYS A 76 5.59 -17.16 -7.50
C LYS A 76 5.39 -16.89 -6.00
N GLU A 77 6.04 -15.88 -5.46
CA GLU A 77 5.91 -15.50 -4.05
C GLU A 77 4.46 -15.14 -3.69
N ALA A 78 3.77 -14.41 -4.57
CA ALA A 78 2.36 -14.09 -4.41
C ALA A 78 1.49 -15.36 -4.34
N THR A 79 1.72 -16.32 -5.23
CA THR A 79 0.96 -17.57 -5.27
C THR A 79 1.24 -18.43 -4.04
N ASP A 80 2.52 -18.59 -3.67
CA ASP A 80 2.93 -19.39 -2.52
C ASP A 80 2.30 -18.83 -1.22
N TYR A 81 2.35 -17.51 -1.02
CA TYR A 81 1.72 -16.88 0.13
C TYR A 81 0.18 -16.98 0.13
N LEU A 82 -0.47 -16.84 -1.03
CA LEU A 82 -1.93 -16.97 -1.11
C LEU A 82 -2.39 -18.38 -0.82
N HIS A 83 -1.63 -19.41 -1.18
CA HIS A 83 -1.93 -20.80 -0.80
C HIS A 83 -1.79 -20.99 0.70
N ASP A 84 -0.66 -20.57 1.30
CA ASP A 84 -0.49 -20.63 2.76
C ASP A 84 -1.61 -19.91 3.51
N LEU A 85 -1.98 -18.71 3.05
CA LEU A 85 -3.05 -17.95 3.66
C LEU A 85 -4.42 -18.65 3.52
N ALA A 86 -4.69 -19.26 2.36
CA ALA A 86 -5.91 -20.02 2.12
C ALA A 86 -6.00 -21.22 3.06
N ASP A 87 -4.94 -22.03 3.13
CA ASP A 87 -4.86 -23.20 4.01
C ASP A 87 -5.10 -22.81 5.48
N ARG A 88 -4.53 -21.69 5.91
CA ARG A 88 -4.74 -21.14 7.25
C ARG A 88 -6.16 -20.67 7.50
N ILE A 89 -6.84 -20.11 6.50
CA ILE A 89 -8.23 -19.61 6.62
C ILE A 89 -9.22 -20.77 6.59
N GLU A 90 -8.94 -21.83 5.86
CA GLU A 90 -9.78 -23.01 5.71
C GLU A 90 -9.77 -23.94 6.93
N ASP A 91 -8.93 -23.68 7.93
CA ASP A 91 -8.87 -24.43 9.18
C ASP A 91 -10.24 -24.44 9.86
N PRO A 92 -10.84 -25.64 10.08
CA PRO A 92 -12.15 -25.76 10.71
C PRO A 92 -12.28 -25.10 12.08
N ASP A 93 -11.18 -25.00 12.84
CA ASP A 93 -11.15 -24.35 14.17
C ASP A 93 -11.39 -22.84 14.10
N ARG A 94 -11.35 -22.26 12.91
CA ARG A 94 -11.66 -20.84 12.67
C ARG A 94 -13.15 -20.56 12.48
N ILE A 95 -13.97 -21.61 12.36
CA ILE A 95 -15.41 -21.44 12.14
C ILE A 95 -16.10 -21.21 13.48
N LEU A 96 -16.63 -20.01 13.65
CA LEU A 96 -17.37 -19.60 14.83
C LEU A 96 -18.90 -19.85 14.65
N PRO A 97 -19.68 -19.91 15.75
CA PRO A 97 -21.12 -19.99 15.68
C PRO A 97 -21.73 -18.94 14.75
N GLY A 98 -22.67 -19.35 13.90
CA GLY A 98 -23.27 -18.48 12.87
C GLY A 98 -22.47 -18.38 11.57
N ASN A 99 -21.57 -19.33 11.31
CA ASN A 99 -20.72 -19.40 10.11
C ASN A 99 -19.80 -18.18 9.93
N PHE A 100 -19.38 -17.55 11.02
CA PHE A 100 -18.34 -16.52 10.99
C PHE A 100 -16.94 -17.16 10.97
N VAL A 101 -16.01 -16.54 10.26
CA VAL A 101 -14.62 -16.97 10.24
C VAL A 101 -13.78 -16.05 11.15
N TYR A 102 -12.99 -16.66 12.04
CA TYR A 102 -12.04 -15.94 12.88
C TYR A 102 -10.82 -15.51 12.04
N LEU A 103 -10.62 -14.21 11.93
CA LEU A 103 -9.54 -13.59 11.15
C LEU A 103 -8.72 -12.57 11.95
N SER A 104 -9.00 -12.43 13.25
CA SER A 104 -8.40 -11.34 14.04
C SER A 104 -6.90 -11.51 14.25
N ASP A 105 -6.40 -12.73 14.28
CA ASP A 105 -4.97 -13.06 14.33
C ASP A 105 -4.24 -12.65 13.04
N ILE A 106 -4.82 -12.96 11.88
CA ILE A 106 -4.27 -12.58 10.56
C ILE A 106 -4.29 -11.05 10.42
N LEU A 107 -5.43 -10.42 10.74
CA LEU A 107 -5.59 -8.97 10.67
C LEU A 107 -4.83 -8.20 11.77
N GLY A 108 -4.35 -8.89 12.79
CA GLY A 108 -3.46 -8.37 13.83
C GLY A 108 -1.97 -8.67 13.60
N SER A 109 -1.66 -9.54 12.63
CA SER A 109 -0.28 -9.91 12.29
C SER A 109 0.39 -8.84 11.43
N PRO A 110 1.47 -8.20 11.88
CA PRO A 110 2.21 -7.23 11.05
C PRO A 110 2.78 -7.84 9.78
N GLN A 111 3.13 -9.13 9.81
CA GLN A 111 3.68 -9.84 8.67
C GLN A 111 2.61 -10.09 7.61
N ASP A 112 1.44 -10.63 8.01
CA ASP A 112 0.32 -10.87 7.10
C ASP A 112 -0.20 -9.56 6.51
N LEU A 113 -0.38 -8.52 7.34
CA LEU A 113 -0.80 -7.21 6.86
C LEU A 113 0.18 -6.61 5.84
N ARG A 114 1.49 -6.79 6.06
CA ARG A 114 2.50 -6.35 5.11
C ARG A 114 2.36 -7.10 3.78
N GLN A 115 2.27 -8.43 3.81
CA GLN A 115 2.19 -9.26 2.59
C GLN A 115 0.88 -9.01 1.83
N ILE A 116 -0.25 -9.02 2.52
CA ILE A 116 -1.56 -8.72 1.91
C ILE A 116 -1.58 -7.30 1.33
N GLY A 117 -1.09 -6.33 2.09
CA GLY A 117 -1.03 -4.93 1.65
C GLY A 117 -0.17 -4.76 0.40
N GLN A 118 0.99 -5.42 0.34
CA GLN A 118 1.88 -5.38 -0.81
C GLN A 118 1.29 -6.10 -2.03
N LEU A 119 0.62 -7.25 -1.83
CA LEU A 119 -0.07 -7.98 -2.89
C LEU A 119 -1.18 -7.15 -3.54
N ILE A 120 -2.02 -6.52 -2.72
CA ILE A 120 -3.09 -5.65 -3.20
C ILE A 120 -2.48 -4.45 -3.94
N ALA A 121 -1.46 -3.80 -3.37
CA ALA A 121 -0.77 -2.69 -4.00
C ALA A 121 -0.12 -3.09 -5.35
N THR A 122 0.44 -4.30 -5.45
CA THR A 122 0.99 -4.83 -6.70
C THR A 122 -0.05 -4.88 -7.81
N LYS A 123 -1.28 -5.27 -7.49
CA LYS A 123 -2.39 -5.30 -8.46
C LYS A 123 -2.71 -3.91 -9.02
N TYR A 124 -2.51 -2.87 -8.23
CA TYR A 124 -2.80 -1.48 -8.59
C TYR A 124 -1.55 -0.63 -8.85
N ALA A 125 -0.38 -1.27 -9.01
CA ALA A 125 0.92 -0.60 -9.12
C ALA A 125 0.99 0.47 -10.23
N TYR A 126 0.23 0.30 -11.30
CA TYR A 126 0.17 1.22 -12.45
C TYR A 126 -1.20 1.90 -12.60
N SER A 127 -2.06 1.78 -11.60
CA SER A 127 -3.34 2.47 -11.57
C SER A 127 -3.17 3.86 -10.95
N ASN A 128 -3.97 4.80 -11.42
CA ASN A 128 -4.01 6.14 -10.82
C ASN A 128 -4.96 6.11 -9.61
N ILE A 129 -4.44 5.71 -8.46
CA ILE A 129 -5.18 5.62 -7.20
C ILE A 129 -4.85 6.84 -6.35
N ASP A 130 -5.89 7.57 -5.93
CA ASP A 130 -5.75 8.72 -5.04
C ASP A 130 -6.03 8.37 -3.58
N TYR A 131 -6.93 7.40 -3.34
CA TYR A 131 -7.35 7.00 -2.00
C TYR A 131 -7.61 5.50 -1.89
N VAL A 132 -7.41 4.98 -0.69
CA VAL A 132 -7.88 3.64 -0.31
C VAL A 132 -9.08 3.83 0.61
N MET A 133 -10.21 3.20 0.30
CA MET A 133 -11.42 3.32 1.11
C MET A 133 -11.74 2.00 1.82
N THR A 134 -12.18 2.09 3.07
CA THR A 134 -12.60 0.92 3.84
C THR A 134 -13.78 1.25 4.74
N ILE A 135 -14.51 0.20 5.16
CA ILE A 135 -15.55 0.30 6.16
C ILE A 135 -14.98 -0.08 7.54
N GLU A 136 -15.34 0.67 8.58
CA GLU A 136 -15.05 0.35 9.96
C GLU A 136 -15.64 -1.05 10.28
N THR A 137 -14.94 -1.99 10.96
CA THR A 137 -13.74 -1.83 11.78
C THR A 137 -12.56 -2.67 11.24
N LYS A 138 -12.80 -3.93 10.84
CA LYS A 138 -11.74 -4.91 10.52
C LYS A 138 -10.92 -4.53 9.28
N GLY A 139 -11.51 -3.81 8.33
CA GLY A 139 -10.83 -3.35 7.12
C GLY A 139 -9.78 -2.25 7.34
N ILE A 140 -9.75 -1.62 8.51
CA ILE A 140 -8.86 -0.46 8.77
C ILE A 140 -7.38 -0.87 8.65
N ALA A 141 -6.99 -1.97 9.29
CA ALA A 141 -5.61 -2.44 9.26
C ALA A 141 -5.15 -2.78 7.84
N LEU A 142 -6.02 -3.42 7.04
CA LEU A 142 -5.74 -3.72 5.63
C LEU A 142 -5.63 -2.45 4.79
N ALA A 143 -6.57 -1.51 4.94
CA ALA A 143 -6.52 -0.25 4.20
C ALA A 143 -5.26 0.55 4.51
N GLN A 144 -4.84 0.59 5.78
CA GLN A 144 -3.59 1.22 6.19
C GLN A 144 -2.37 0.53 5.55
N ALA A 145 -2.36 -0.81 5.52
CA ALA A 145 -1.27 -1.55 4.91
C ALA A 145 -1.18 -1.28 3.39
N VAL A 146 -2.30 -1.32 2.66
CA VAL A 146 -2.36 -1.01 1.22
C VAL A 146 -1.94 0.44 0.95
N SER A 147 -2.51 1.39 1.69
CA SER A 147 -2.22 2.82 1.62
C SER A 147 -0.72 3.11 1.75
N ARG A 148 -0.04 2.42 2.67
CA ARG A 148 1.41 2.55 2.86
C ARG A 148 2.20 2.17 1.60
N PHE A 149 1.81 1.09 0.92
CA PHE A 149 2.51 0.62 -0.28
C PHE A 149 2.17 1.44 -1.53
N LEU A 150 0.93 1.92 -1.64
CA LEU A 150 0.52 2.83 -2.71
C LEU A 150 0.96 4.28 -2.46
N ASN A 151 1.34 4.60 -1.23
CA ASN A 151 1.71 5.96 -0.79
C ASN A 151 0.59 6.99 -1.00
N VAL A 152 -0.64 6.57 -0.72
CA VAL A 152 -1.85 7.40 -0.79
C VAL A 152 -2.59 7.37 0.55
N PRO A 153 -3.39 8.38 0.90
CA PRO A 153 -4.19 8.34 2.11
C PRO A 153 -5.26 7.25 2.06
N PHE A 154 -5.69 6.77 3.23
CA PHE A 154 -6.88 5.95 3.32
C PHE A 154 -8.00 6.69 4.07
N VAL A 155 -9.23 6.37 3.73
CA VAL A 155 -10.43 6.96 4.32
C VAL A 155 -11.34 5.87 4.88
N MET A 156 -12.02 6.19 5.97
CA MET A 156 -12.91 5.26 6.66
C MET A 156 -14.37 5.69 6.51
N VAL A 157 -15.18 4.77 6.01
CA VAL A 157 -16.64 4.87 6.04
C VAL A 157 -17.14 4.27 7.35
N ARG A 158 -18.00 4.98 8.05
CA ARG A 158 -18.51 4.61 9.37
C ARG A 158 -20.01 4.46 9.38
N ARG A 159 -20.49 3.53 10.18
CA ARG A 159 -21.94 3.37 10.41
C ARG A 159 -22.51 4.40 11.37
N ARG A 160 -21.66 5.00 12.20
CA ARG A 160 -22.06 6.04 13.15
C ARG A 160 -21.12 7.23 13.06
N PRO A 161 -21.65 8.45 12.91
CA PRO A 161 -20.83 9.63 12.84
C PRO A 161 -20.05 9.86 14.13
N LYS A 162 -18.87 10.43 13.99
CA LYS A 162 -18.07 10.92 15.13
C LYS A 162 -18.03 12.45 15.06
N ILE A 163 -18.21 13.11 16.18
CA ILE A 163 -18.14 14.59 16.27
C ILE A 163 -16.82 15.10 15.71
N THR A 164 -15.76 14.33 15.83
CA THR A 164 -14.41 14.66 15.34
C THR A 164 -14.29 14.67 13.83
N GLU A 165 -15.21 14.08 13.08
CA GLU A 165 -15.17 14.00 11.62
C GLU A 165 -15.64 15.30 10.92
N GLY A 166 -16.39 16.15 11.64
CA GLY A 166 -16.97 17.36 11.07
C GLY A 166 -18.12 17.05 10.10
N SER A 167 -18.19 17.81 8.98
CA SER A 167 -19.22 17.60 7.96
C SER A 167 -19.00 16.26 7.25
N THR A 168 -20.09 15.48 7.15
CA THR A 168 -20.08 14.18 6.49
C THR A 168 -20.97 14.16 5.25
N ILE A 169 -20.65 13.26 4.32
CA ILE A 169 -21.55 12.79 3.28
C ILE A 169 -22.05 11.40 3.70
N SER A 170 -23.26 11.07 3.31
CA SER A 170 -23.85 9.79 3.74
C SER A 170 -24.60 9.10 2.62
N VAL A 171 -24.67 7.78 2.73
CA VAL A 171 -25.47 6.91 1.88
C VAL A 171 -26.29 5.97 2.74
N ASN A 172 -27.55 5.78 2.37
CA ASN A 172 -28.40 4.75 2.96
C ASN A 172 -28.28 3.46 2.15
N TYR A 173 -28.24 2.34 2.83
CA TYR A 173 -28.21 1.01 2.22
C TYR A 173 -29.09 0.03 2.99
N VAL A 174 -29.55 -1.02 2.33
CA VAL A 174 -30.28 -2.11 2.98
C VAL A 174 -29.27 -3.15 3.47
N ALA A 175 -29.22 -3.36 4.77
CA ALA A 175 -28.35 -4.38 5.35
C ALA A 175 -29.02 -5.76 5.20
N SER A 176 -28.39 -6.66 4.43
CA SER A 176 -28.91 -8.00 4.15
C SER A 176 -29.17 -8.84 5.42
N SER A 177 -28.41 -8.59 6.49
CA SER A 177 -28.53 -9.33 7.76
C SER A 177 -29.69 -8.90 8.64
N SER A 178 -30.23 -7.69 8.45
CA SER A 178 -31.27 -7.12 9.31
C SER A 178 -32.53 -6.66 8.56
N GLU A 179 -32.50 -6.68 7.23
CA GLU A 179 -33.53 -6.12 6.33
C GLU A 179 -33.92 -4.67 6.67
N ARG A 180 -32.99 -3.94 7.31
CA ARG A 180 -33.19 -2.56 7.72
C ARG A 180 -32.37 -1.61 6.87
N VAL A 181 -32.91 -0.40 6.70
CA VAL A 181 -32.16 0.70 6.11
C VAL A 181 -31.13 1.17 7.14
N GLU A 182 -29.86 1.01 6.80
CA GLU A 182 -28.73 1.52 7.57
C GLU A 182 -28.08 2.69 6.84
N LYS A 183 -27.32 3.48 7.56
CA LYS A 183 -26.62 4.64 7.04
C LYS A 183 -25.11 4.46 7.19
N MET A 184 -24.36 4.79 6.16
CA MET A 184 -22.91 4.94 6.21
C MET A 184 -22.54 6.39 5.99
N GLU A 185 -21.49 6.83 6.66
CA GLU A 185 -21.01 8.20 6.62
C GLU A 185 -19.51 8.26 6.39
N LEU A 186 -19.08 9.26 5.64
CA LEU A 186 -17.70 9.58 5.34
C LEU A 186 -17.45 11.07 5.60
N ALA A 187 -16.33 11.42 6.24
CA ALA A 187 -15.95 12.82 6.42
C ALA A 187 -15.66 13.47 5.06
N LYS A 188 -16.43 14.51 4.72
CA LYS A 188 -16.37 15.17 3.41
C LYS A 188 -14.99 15.73 3.07
N ARG A 189 -14.21 16.12 4.10
CA ARG A 189 -12.86 16.68 3.94
C ARG A 189 -11.82 15.65 3.51
N LEU A 190 -12.08 14.37 3.72
CA LEU A 190 -11.11 13.30 3.49
C LEU A 190 -11.14 12.75 2.07
N LEU A 191 -12.21 12.98 1.32
CA LEU A 191 -12.36 12.48 -0.05
C LEU A 191 -12.83 13.62 -0.96
N PRO A 192 -11.93 14.29 -1.67
CA PRO A 192 -12.27 15.29 -2.67
C PRO A 192 -13.11 14.69 -3.80
N GLU A 193 -13.96 15.50 -4.41
CA GLU A 193 -14.76 15.10 -5.56
C GLU A 193 -13.85 14.76 -6.75
N GLY A 194 -14.19 13.68 -7.48
CA GLY A 194 -13.41 13.21 -8.62
C GLY A 194 -12.18 12.38 -8.25
N SER A 195 -11.98 12.04 -6.98
CA SER A 195 -10.91 11.12 -6.56
C SER A 195 -11.16 9.70 -7.07
N ASN A 196 -10.06 9.03 -7.45
CA ASN A 196 -10.04 7.66 -7.96
C ASN A 196 -9.53 6.67 -6.91
#